data_435e91e3778427421442af976f5c1291
#
_entry.id   435e91e3778427421442af976f5c1291
#
_cell.length_a   1.000
_cell.length_b   1.000
_cell.length_c   1.000
_cell.angle_alpha   90.00
_cell.angle_beta   90.00
_cell.angle_gamma   90.00
#
_symmetry.space_group_name_H-M   'P 1'
#
loop_
_entity.id
_entity.type
_entity.pdbx_description
1 polymer ?
#
loop_
_entity_poly.entity_id
_entity_poly.type
_entity_poly.pdbx_seq_one_letter_code
_entity_poly.pdbx_strand_id
1 'polypeptide(L)'
;MLPGHGTLLVSGDLHDNPFHFEALLRMARLEEGEDRHLILHELIHGEHLMNGMDFSYRMLLKTADLVRAHPGVHPMLANHEIAQLMKTRVTKGHGECVTLFRDALEFTFGEHHEVVEQALDEFIAAMALGVRAENGVWCSHSLPGRAVMSSFDPEIVRRPLVAADFEKPKGSAYLMTWGRVFEDADIDLLAEAWKVQLFCLGHRKVPTGVESEGERLVLVNSDHEGARAFTLKLDQSPPSPEECVLRSRPLNSV
;
A
#
# COMPACT_ATOMS: atom_id res chain seq x y z
N MET A 1 -4.82 7.98 -12.28
CA MET A 1 -4.67 9.37 -11.78
C MET A 1 -5.99 9.81 -11.18
N LEU A 2 -5.99 10.38 -9.97
CA LEU A 2 -7.20 10.88 -9.30
C LEU A 2 -7.50 12.30 -9.76
N PRO A 3 -8.79 12.66 -9.82
CA PRO A 3 -9.22 14.01 -10.21
C PRO A 3 -8.82 15.06 -9.17
N GLY A 4 -8.85 16.35 -9.56
CA GLY A 4 -8.58 17.49 -8.68
C GLY A 4 -9.79 17.89 -7.82
N HIS A 5 -10.63 16.93 -7.41
CA HIS A 5 -11.77 17.15 -6.51
C HIS A 5 -12.05 15.90 -5.68
N GLY A 6 -12.78 16.07 -4.59
CA GLY A 6 -13.11 15.00 -3.67
C GLY A 6 -12.13 14.85 -2.51
N THR A 7 -12.14 13.69 -1.89
CA THR A 7 -11.32 13.40 -0.71
C THR A 7 -10.54 12.11 -0.90
N LEU A 8 -9.33 12.05 -0.35
CA LEU A 8 -8.46 10.88 -0.33
C LEU A 8 -8.13 10.52 1.11
N LEU A 9 -8.60 9.37 1.57
CA LEU A 9 -8.12 8.78 2.83
C LEU A 9 -6.85 7.98 2.56
N VAL A 10 -5.77 8.36 3.24
CA VAL A 10 -4.46 7.72 3.16
C VAL A 10 -4.27 6.84 4.39
N SER A 11 -4.05 5.54 4.18
CA SER A 11 -3.59 4.59 5.20
C SER A 11 -2.15 4.17 4.96
N GLY A 12 -1.57 3.45 5.90
CA GLY A 12 -0.34 2.66 5.74
C GLY A 12 -0.64 1.17 5.73
N ASP A 13 0.38 0.38 6.04
CA ASP A 13 0.33 -1.09 6.04
C ASP A 13 -0.76 -1.62 6.98
N LEU A 14 -1.49 -2.65 6.54
CA LEU A 14 -2.60 -3.26 7.29
C LEU A 14 -2.27 -4.64 7.84
N HIS A 15 -1.51 -5.44 7.08
CA HIS A 15 -1.10 -6.78 7.47
C HIS A 15 -2.22 -7.64 8.08
N ASP A 16 -3.29 -7.81 7.31
CA ASP A 16 -4.46 -8.61 7.71
C ASP A 16 -5.12 -8.18 9.03
N ASN A 17 -5.05 -6.87 9.37
CA ASN A 17 -5.75 -6.35 10.54
C ASN A 17 -7.21 -6.00 10.21
N PRO A 18 -8.18 -6.86 10.55
CA PRO A 18 -9.58 -6.64 10.18
C PRO A 18 -10.22 -5.47 10.93
N PHE A 19 -9.76 -5.16 12.12
CA PHE A 19 -10.31 -4.04 12.92
C PHE A 19 -9.92 -2.69 12.31
N HIS A 20 -8.64 -2.56 11.90
CA HIS A 20 -8.16 -1.34 11.25
C HIS A 20 -8.72 -1.20 9.82
N PHE A 21 -8.90 -2.31 9.10
CA PHE A 21 -9.59 -2.30 7.81
C PHE A 21 -11.00 -1.72 7.94
N GLU A 22 -11.81 -2.23 8.88
CA GLU A 22 -13.18 -1.74 9.12
C GLU A 22 -13.19 -0.27 9.61
N ALA A 23 -12.21 0.15 10.42
CA ALA A 23 -12.06 1.54 10.82
C ALA A 23 -11.78 2.45 9.62
N LEU A 24 -10.91 2.02 8.69
CA LEU A 24 -10.64 2.77 7.45
C LEU A 24 -11.89 2.89 6.58
N LEU A 25 -12.71 1.84 6.46
CA LEU A 25 -13.96 1.90 5.71
C LEU A 25 -14.92 2.94 6.31
N ARG A 26 -15.10 2.95 7.64
CA ARG A 26 -15.91 3.96 8.33
C ARG A 26 -15.39 5.38 8.11
N MET A 27 -14.05 5.56 8.11
CA MET A 27 -13.43 6.87 7.85
C MET A 27 -13.57 7.33 6.40
N ALA A 28 -13.46 6.42 5.45
CA ALA A 28 -13.49 6.70 4.01
C ALA A 28 -14.87 7.18 3.54
N ARG A 29 -15.95 6.67 4.17
CA ARG A 29 -17.34 7.04 3.84
C ARG A 29 -17.64 6.90 2.34
N LEU A 30 -17.24 5.78 1.76
CA LEU A 30 -17.32 5.54 0.30
C LEU A 30 -18.74 5.63 -0.24
N GLU A 31 -19.73 5.39 0.62
CA GLU A 31 -21.17 5.49 0.29
C GLU A 31 -21.68 6.93 0.10
N GLU A 32 -20.92 7.94 0.54
CA GLU A 32 -21.32 9.35 0.42
C GLU A 32 -21.10 9.94 -0.97
N GLY A 33 -20.32 9.28 -1.86
CA GLY A 33 -20.09 9.74 -3.22
C GLY A 33 -18.92 9.07 -3.94
N GLU A 34 -18.93 9.18 -5.26
CA GLU A 34 -17.88 8.62 -6.13
C GLU A 34 -16.56 9.40 -6.06
N ASP A 35 -16.57 10.58 -5.46
CA ASP A 35 -15.40 11.43 -5.24
C ASP A 35 -14.65 11.10 -3.93
N ARG A 36 -15.01 9.99 -3.29
CA ARG A 36 -14.36 9.44 -2.11
C ARG A 36 -13.33 8.40 -2.51
N HIS A 37 -12.08 8.63 -2.14
CA HIS A 37 -10.97 7.73 -2.45
C HIS A 37 -10.32 7.19 -1.18
N LEU A 38 -9.90 5.91 -1.24
CA LEU A 38 -9.22 5.19 -0.16
C LEU A 38 -7.98 4.49 -0.70
N ILE A 39 -6.82 4.76 -0.11
CA ILE A 39 -5.58 4.00 -0.32
C ILE A 39 -5.50 2.89 0.71
N LEU A 40 -5.21 1.67 0.25
CA LEU A 40 -4.96 0.49 1.09
C LEU A 40 -3.59 -0.08 0.77
N HIS A 41 -2.76 -0.26 1.79
CA HIS A 41 -1.40 -0.80 1.66
C HIS A 41 -1.27 -2.14 2.36
N GLU A 42 -0.43 -3.01 1.79
CA GLU A 42 0.08 -4.23 2.40
C GLU A 42 -0.98 -5.01 3.16
N LEU A 43 -1.88 -5.61 2.37
CA LEU A 43 -3.10 -6.24 2.86
C LEU A 43 -2.86 -7.59 3.52
N ILE A 44 -1.82 -8.31 3.07
CA ILE A 44 -1.58 -9.70 3.42
C ILE A 44 -0.43 -9.88 4.41
N HIS A 45 -0.27 -11.12 4.87
CA HIS A 45 0.82 -11.57 5.71
C HIS A 45 0.88 -10.86 7.06
N GLY A 46 -0.22 -10.99 7.83
CA GLY A 46 -0.30 -10.53 9.21
C GLY A 46 0.44 -11.44 10.21
N GLU A 47 0.61 -10.95 11.44
CA GLU A 47 1.17 -11.74 12.54
C GLU A 47 0.16 -12.71 13.15
N HIS A 48 -1.12 -12.58 12.83
CA HIS A 48 -2.22 -13.37 13.40
C HIS A 48 -2.45 -14.67 12.62
N LEU A 49 -1.60 -15.67 12.88
CA LEU A 49 -1.76 -16.99 12.31
C LEU A 49 -2.88 -17.78 13.01
N MET A 50 -3.68 -18.50 12.24
CA MET A 50 -4.64 -19.47 12.76
C MET A 50 -4.14 -20.89 12.52
N ASN A 51 -3.93 -21.67 13.58
CA ASN A 51 -3.32 -23.01 13.50
C ASN A 51 -1.98 -23.03 12.74
N GLY A 52 -1.19 -21.96 12.85
CA GLY A 52 0.10 -21.84 12.16
C GLY A 52 0.00 -21.51 10.66
N MET A 53 -1.19 -21.21 10.13
CA MET A 53 -1.44 -20.84 8.74
C MET A 53 -1.87 -19.37 8.61
N ASP A 54 -1.57 -18.77 7.46
CA ASP A 54 -1.89 -17.38 7.13
C ASP A 54 -3.16 -17.29 6.27
N PHE A 55 -4.27 -16.90 6.89
CA PHE A 55 -5.56 -16.74 6.21
C PHE A 55 -5.79 -15.34 5.63
N SER A 56 -4.76 -14.55 5.44
CA SER A 56 -4.87 -13.17 4.91
C SER A 56 -5.41 -13.09 3.47
N TYR A 57 -5.51 -14.19 2.74
CA TYR A 57 -6.26 -14.23 1.48
C TYR A 57 -7.70 -13.69 1.63
N ARG A 58 -8.28 -13.79 2.83
CA ARG A 58 -9.62 -13.26 3.14
C ARG A 58 -9.66 -11.74 3.03
N MET A 59 -8.57 -11.06 3.38
CA MET A 59 -8.44 -9.61 3.22
C MET A 59 -8.40 -9.23 1.73
N LEU A 60 -7.69 -10.01 0.89
CA LEU A 60 -7.70 -9.81 -0.57
C LEU A 60 -9.11 -9.97 -1.15
N LEU A 61 -9.86 -11.01 -0.73
CA LEU A 61 -11.22 -11.24 -1.21
C LEU A 61 -12.15 -10.07 -0.82
N LYS A 62 -12.09 -9.62 0.45
CA LYS A 62 -12.85 -8.44 0.90
C LYS A 62 -12.49 -7.19 0.11
N THR A 63 -11.20 -7.00 -0.16
CA THR A 63 -10.72 -5.83 -0.92
C THR A 63 -11.17 -5.92 -2.38
N ALA A 64 -11.14 -7.10 -3.01
CA ALA A 64 -11.63 -7.29 -4.37
C ALA A 64 -13.13 -6.97 -4.51
N ASP A 65 -13.96 -7.43 -3.55
CA ASP A 65 -15.37 -7.07 -3.50
C ASP A 65 -15.58 -5.57 -3.29
N LEU A 66 -14.77 -4.95 -2.44
CA LEU A 66 -14.83 -3.51 -2.16
C LEU A 66 -14.46 -2.67 -3.39
N VAL A 67 -13.39 -3.03 -4.12
CA VAL A 67 -12.98 -2.37 -5.38
C VAL A 67 -14.08 -2.47 -6.44
N ARG A 68 -14.77 -3.62 -6.51
CA ARG A 68 -15.88 -3.82 -7.43
C ARG A 68 -17.08 -2.94 -7.09
N ALA A 69 -17.36 -2.73 -5.80
CA ALA A 69 -18.47 -1.91 -5.32
C ALA A 69 -18.17 -0.41 -5.37
N HIS A 70 -16.90 -0.03 -5.14
CA HIS A 70 -16.45 1.35 -5.00
C HIS A 70 -15.18 1.61 -5.81
N PRO A 71 -15.28 2.22 -7.02
CA PRO A 71 -14.12 2.50 -7.88
C PRO A 71 -13.07 3.45 -7.26
N GLY A 72 -13.44 4.15 -6.19
CA GLY A 72 -12.54 5.00 -5.41
C GLY A 72 -11.59 4.25 -4.46
N VAL A 73 -11.63 2.92 -4.41
CA VAL A 73 -10.72 2.12 -3.58
C VAL A 73 -9.48 1.70 -4.39
N HIS A 74 -8.32 1.99 -3.85
CA HIS A 74 -7.03 1.80 -4.52
C HIS A 74 -6.11 0.93 -3.67
N PRO A 75 -6.16 -0.42 -3.82
CA PRO A 75 -5.17 -1.30 -3.22
C PRO A 75 -3.82 -1.13 -3.92
N MET A 76 -2.76 -1.01 -3.13
CA MET A 76 -1.41 -0.75 -3.59
C MET A 76 -0.58 -2.02 -3.60
N LEU A 77 0.24 -2.18 -4.63
CA LEU A 77 1.31 -3.19 -4.62
C LEU A 77 2.31 -2.85 -3.51
N ALA A 78 2.50 -3.79 -2.60
CA ALA A 78 3.49 -3.73 -1.54
C ALA A 78 4.52 -4.87 -1.69
N ASN A 79 5.55 -4.87 -0.85
CA ASN A 79 6.59 -5.88 -0.96
C ASN A 79 6.09 -7.30 -0.59
N HIS A 80 5.09 -7.43 0.28
CA HIS A 80 4.48 -8.71 0.60
C HIS A 80 3.59 -9.22 -0.55
N GLU A 81 2.82 -8.37 -1.21
CA GLU A 81 2.07 -8.71 -2.42
C GLU A 81 3.00 -9.14 -3.56
N ILE A 82 4.10 -8.42 -3.79
CA ILE A 82 5.10 -8.81 -4.80
C ILE A 82 5.77 -10.13 -4.44
N ALA A 83 6.09 -10.36 -3.16
CA ALA A 83 6.67 -11.63 -2.74
C ALA A 83 5.71 -12.80 -2.93
N GLN A 84 4.40 -12.62 -2.65
CA GLN A 84 3.35 -13.60 -2.91
C GLN A 84 3.21 -13.89 -4.40
N LEU A 85 3.12 -12.85 -5.24
CA LEU A 85 3.02 -12.98 -6.70
C LEU A 85 4.21 -13.70 -7.32
N MET A 86 5.44 -13.37 -6.86
CA MET A 86 6.68 -13.95 -7.37
C MET A 86 7.07 -15.26 -6.67
N LYS A 87 6.26 -15.75 -5.71
CA LYS A 87 6.53 -16.93 -4.88
C LYS A 87 7.92 -16.88 -4.24
N THR A 88 8.33 -15.68 -3.78
CA THR A 88 9.63 -15.44 -3.17
C THR A 88 9.50 -15.31 -1.66
N ARG A 89 10.54 -15.76 -0.94
CA ARG A 89 10.53 -15.73 0.54
C ARG A 89 10.40 -14.31 1.08
N VAL A 90 9.45 -14.14 1.97
CA VAL A 90 9.27 -12.96 2.82
C VAL A 90 8.85 -13.46 4.21
N THR A 91 9.30 -12.76 5.26
CA THR A 91 8.97 -13.13 6.63
C THR A 91 8.36 -11.96 7.37
N LYS A 92 7.34 -12.26 8.18
CA LYS A 92 6.80 -11.36 9.20
C LYS A 92 6.49 -12.21 10.45
N GLY A 93 6.94 -11.76 11.62
CA GLY A 93 6.72 -12.52 12.85
C GLY A 93 7.32 -13.93 12.79
N HIS A 94 6.49 -14.95 12.78
CA HIS A 94 6.84 -16.34 13.08
C HIS A 94 6.98 -17.28 11.88
N GLY A 95 7.11 -16.80 10.65
CA GLY A 95 7.16 -17.75 9.55
C GLY A 95 7.54 -17.18 8.19
N GLU A 96 7.68 -18.12 7.24
CA GLU A 96 7.79 -17.80 5.83
C GLU A 96 6.38 -17.61 5.27
N CYS A 97 6.02 -16.35 5.03
CA CYS A 97 4.64 -15.94 4.80
C CYS A 97 3.98 -16.60 3.59
N VAL A 98 4.71 -16.73 2.47
CA VAL A 98 4.16 -17.27 1.21
C VAL A 98 3.79 -18.75 1.38
N THR A 99 4.60 -19.54 2.09
CA THR A 99 4.28 -20.93 2.40
C THR A 99 3.06 -21.03 3.30
N LEU A 100 3.02 -20.28 4.40
CA LEU A 100 1.88 -20.29 5.35
C LEU A 100 0.56 -19.84 4.71
N PHE A 101 0.64 -18.91 3.76
CA PHE A 101 -0.50 -18.47 2.96
C PHE A 101 -1.03 -19.60 2.06
N ARG A 102 -0.12 -20.31 1.37
CA ARG A 102 -0.47 -21.46 0.55
C ARG A 102 -1.07 -22.60 1.38
N ASP A 103 -0.48 -22.89 2.56
CA ASP A 103 -1.02 -23.91 3.48
C ASP A 103 -2.48 -23.59 3.87
N ALA A 104 -2.82 -22.31 4.09
CA ALA A 104 -4.17 -21.87 4.39
C ALA A 104 -5.13 -22.04 3.19
N LEU A 105 -4.66 -21.81 1.96
CA LEU A 105 -5.42 -22.06 0.75
C LEU A 105 -5.69 -23.57 0.56
N GLU A 106 -4.66 -24.41 0.71
CA GLU A 106 -4.79 -25.87 0.62
C GLU A 106 -5.76 -26.40 1.68
N PHE A 107 -5.66 -25.92 2.93
CA PHE A 107 -6.56 -26.29 4.01
C PHE A 107 -8.01 -25.91 3.71
N THR A 108 -8.25 -24.75 3.10
CA THR A 108 -9.60 -24.23 2.89
C THR A 108 -10.25 -24.78 1.63
N PHE A 109 -9.51 -24.88 0.54
CA PHE A 109 -10.05 -25.15 -0.80
C PHE A 109 -9.67 -26.54 -1.34
N GLY A 110 -8.81 -27.31 -0.61
CA GLY A 110 -8.42 -28.67 -0.99
C GLY A 110 -7.84 -28.70 -2.41
N GLU A 111 -8.35 -29.56 -3.25
CA GLU A 111 -7.91 -29.73 -4.65
C GLU A 111 -8.08 -28.49 -5.54
N HIS A 112 -8.86 -27.49 -5.09
CA HIS A 112 -9.10 -26.26 -5.84
C HIS A 112 -8.18 -25.10 -5.45
N HIS A 113 -7.27 -25.31 -4.52
CA HIS A 113 -6.41 -24.23 -3.97
C HIS A 113 -5.58 -23.51 -5.06
N GLU A 114 -5.06 -24.23 -6.06
CA GLU A 114 -4.26 -23.64 -7.14
C GLU A 114 -5.06 -22.65 -8.01
N VAL A 115 -6.34 -22.98 -8.31
CA VAL A 115 -7.21 -22.10 -9.07
C VAL A 115 -7.52 -20.82 -8.29
N VAL A 116 -7.73 -20.95 -6.96
CA VAL A 116 -7.97 -19.81 -6.09
C VAL A 116 -6.69 -18.96 -5.96
N GLU A 117 -5.54 -19.60 -5.77
CA GLU A 117 -4.25 -18.90 -5.69
C GLU A 117 -3.99 -18.11 -6.98
N GLN A 118 -4.22 -18.71 -8.16
CA GLN A 118 -4.08 -18.00 -9.43
C GLN A 118 -5.00 -16.77 -9.52
N ALA A 119 -6.25 -16.87 -9.12
CA ALA A 119 -7.18 -15.74 -9.14
C ALA A 119 -6.75 -14.61 -8.17
N LEU A 120 -6.19 -14.97 -7.01
CA LEU A 120 -5.60 -14.00 -6.08
C LEU A 120 -4.35 -13.33 -6.65
N ASP A 121 -3.48 -14.10 -7.33
CA ASP A 121 -2.29 -13.58 -7.99
C ASP A 121 -2.66 -12.60 -9.13
N GLU A 122 -3.71 -12.90 -9.90
CA GLU A 122 -4.25 -11.98 -10.93
C GLU A 122 -4.78 -10.69 -10.30
N PHE A 123 -5.46 -10.77 -9.16
CA PHE A 123 -5.91 -9.59 -8.43
C PHE A 123 -4.72 -8.75 -7.90
N ILE A 124 -3.71 -9.39 -7.31
CA ILE A 124 -2.48 -8.72 -6.86
C ILE A 124 -1.78 -8.03 -8.03
N ALA A 125 -1.63 -8.73 -9.17
CA ALA A 125 -0.99 -8.15 -10.36
C ALA A 125 -1.72 -6.93 -10.94
N ALA A 126 -3.02 -6.80 -10.66
CA ALA A 126 -3.86 -5.67 -11.06
C ALA A 126 -3.81 -4.47 -10.08
N MET A 127 -3.20 -4.63 -8.90
CA MET A 127 -3.07 -3.54 -7.92
C MET A 127 -2.17 -2.41 -8.46
N ALA A 128 -2.39 -1.20 -7.96
CA ALA A 128 -1.63 -0.03 -8.38
C ALA A 128 -0.23 -0.02 -7.75
N LEU A 129 0.81 0.25 -8.53
CA LEU A 129 2.16 0.52 -8.00
C LEU A 129 2.23 1.89 -7.31
N GLY A 130 1.45 2.86 -7.80
CA GLY A 130 1.33 4.19 -7.23
C GLY A 130 0.09 4.90 -7.74
N VAL A 131 -0.46 5.78 -6.93
CA VAL A 131 -1.61 6.63 -7.25
C VAL A 131 -1.20 8.09 -7.17
N ARG A 132 -1.41 8.83 -8.25
CA ARG A 132 -1.17 10.26 -8.34
C ARG A 132 -2.48 11.02 -8.42
N ALA A 133 -2.64 12.09 -7.62
CA ALA A 133 -3.73 13.04 -7.76
C ALA A 133 -3.29 14.29 -8.56
N GLU A 134 -4.25 14.95 -9.21
CA GLU A 134 -3.99 16.16 -10.01
C GLU A 134 -3.38 17.30 -9.19
N ASN A 135 -3.71 17.40 -7.91
CA ASN A 135 -3.18 18.41 -7.00
C ASN A 135 -1.71 18.17 -6.58
N GLY A 136 -1.07 17.09 -7.05
CA GLY A 136 0.34 16.79 -6.78
C GLY A 136 0.58 15.87 -5.58
N VAL A 137 -0.44 15.21 -5.04
CA VAL A 137 -0.26 14.11 -4.08
C VAL A 137 0.13 12.83 -4.81
N TRP A 138 1.07 12.09 -4.26
CA TRP A 138 1.45 10.74 -4.65
C TRP A 138 1.34 9.78 -3.48
N CYS A 139 0.73 8.62 -3.71
CA CYS A 139 0.71 7.51 -2.77
C CYS A 139 1.33 6.27 -3.41
N SER A 140 2.25 5.62 -2.71
CA SER A 140 2.81 4.30 -3.07
C SER A 140 3.24 3.58 -1.80
N HIS A 141 3.48 2.28 -1.88
CA HIS A 141 3.93 1.54 -0.71
C HIS A 141 5.28 2.05 -0.19
N SER A 142 6.22 2.31 -1.13
CA SER A 142 7.50 2.94 -0.83
C SER A 142 8.03 3.70 -2.05
N LEU A 143 9.30 4.10 -2.01
CA LEU A 143 10.09 4.62 -3.10
C LEU A 143 11.42 3.86 -3.15
N PRO A 144 12.18 3.91 -4.27
CA PRO A 144 13.52 3.33 -4.32
C PRO A 144 14.42 3.99 -3.27
N GLY A 145 15.09 3.17 -2.46
CA GLY A 145 16.05 3.69 -1.48
C GLY A 145 17.30 4.26 -2.16
N ARG A 146 18.03 5.14 -1.46
CA ARG A 146 19.25 5.82 -1.93
C ARG A 146 20.21 4.89 -2.66
N ALA A 147 20.50 3.72 -2.10
CA ALA A 147 21.52 2.81 -2.64
C ALA A 147 21.20 2.25 -4.04
N VAL A 148 19.94 2.28 -4.44
CA VAL A 148 19.45 1.67 -5.69
C VAL A 148 18.87 2.70 -6.66
N MET A 149 18.86 3.98 -6.28
CA MET A 149 18.28 5.06 -7.07
C MET A 149 18.85 5.15 -8.48
N SER A 150 20.16 4.93 -8.66
CA SER A 150 20.83 4.93 -9.96
C SER A 150 20.43 3.80 -10.90
N SER A 151 19.80 2.76 -10.38
CA SER A 151 19.33 1.58 -11.15
C SER A 151 17.81 1.60 -11.37
N PHE A 152 17.12 2.57 -10.80
CA PHE A 152 15.68 2.70 -10.88
C PHE A 152 15.27 3.39 -12.19
N ASP A 153 14.21 2.86 -12.82
CA ASP A 153 13.57 3.47 -13.98
C ASP A 153 12.40 4.37 -13.54
N PRO A 154 12.54 5.70 -13.50
CA PRO A 154 11.46 6.60 -13.09
C PRO A 154 10.28 6.64 -14.07
N GLU A 155 10.45 6.17 -15.32
CA GLU A 155 9.37 6.09 -16.29
C GLU A 155 8.40 4.93 -16.02
N ILE A 156 8.69 4.04 -15.06
CA ILE A 156 7.82 2.93 -14.67
C ILE A 156 6.38 3.40 -14.35
N VAL A 157 6.22 4.59 -13.81
CA VAL A 157 4.91 5.16 -13.44
C VAL A 157 4.07 5.61 -14.65
N ARG A 158 4.65 5.58 -15.85
CA ARG A 158 4.02 6.04 -17.10
C ARG A 158 3.74 4.92 -18.10
N ARG A 159 4.12 3.70 -17.79
CA ARG A 159 3.98 2.53 -18.66
C ARG A 159 3.35 1.36 -17.91
N PRO A 160 2.78 0.39 -18.61
CA PRO A 160 2.38 -0.89 -18.01
C PRO A 160 3.58 -1.60 -17.37
N LEU A 161 3.33 -2.28 -16.26
CA LEU A 161 4.32 -3.14 -15.61
C LEU A 161 4.56 -4.39 -16.45
N VAL A 162 5.81 -4.85 -16.49
CA VAL A 162 6.22 -6.09 -17.15
C VAL A 162 6.89 -7.02 -16.12
N ALA A 163 7.02 -8.31 -16.44
CA ALA A 163 7.57 -9.29 -15.50
C ALA A 163 8.94 -8.88 -14.92
N ALA A 164 9.81 -8.28 -15.74
CA ALA A 164 11.13 -7.81 -15.30
C ALA A 164 11.07 -6.73 -14.21
N ASP A 165 9.97 -5.97 -14.11
CA ASP A 165 9.81 -4.95 -13.06
C ASP A 165 9.69 -5.54 -11.65
N PHE A 166 9.26 -6.78 -11.55
CA PHE A 166 9.11 -7.51 -10.28
C PHE A 166 10.35 -8.30 -9.86
N GLU A 167 11.33 -8.44 -10.75
CA GLU A 167 12.50 -9.30 -10.51
C GLU A 167 13.48 -8.68 -9.48
N LYS A 168 13.88 -9.51 -8.52
CA LYS A 168 14.99 -9.18 -7.58
C LYS A 168 16.33 -9.22 -8.30
N PRO A 169 17.27 -8.35 -7.98
CA PRO A 169 17.18 -7.19 -7.08
C PRO A 169 16.97 -5.86 -7.83
N LYS A 170 16.65 -5.86 -9.13
CA LYS A 170 16.75 -4.67 -9.98
C LYS A 170 15.43 -4.20 -10.60
N GLY A 171 14.39 -5.01 -10.54
CA GLY A 171 13.08 -4.64 -11.09
C GLY A 171 12.54 -3.37 -10.44
N SER A 172 12.07 -2.41 -11.22
CA SER A 172 11.70 -1.09 -10.70
C SER A 172 10.47 -1.13 -9.79
N ALA A 173 9.51 -2.05 -10.00
CA ALA A 173 8.41 -2.27 -9.07
C ALA A 173 8.92 -2.87 -7.75
N TYR A 174 9.86 -3.84 -7.82
CA TYR A 174 10.52 -4.35 -6.62
C TYR A 174 11.24 -3.22 -5.86
N LEU A 175 12.01 -2.37 -6.53
CA LEU A 175 12.74 -1.27 -5.90
C LEU A 175 11.79 -0.27 -5.22
N MET A 176 10.63 0.01 -5.80
CA MET A 176 9.61 0.91 -5.23
C MET A 176 8.88 0.36 -4.00
N THR A 177 9.06 -0.92 -3.67
CA THR A 177 8.35 -1.53 -2.53
C THR A 177 9.27 -1.89 -1.36
N TRP A 178 10.60 -1.69 -1.50
CA TRP A 178 11.57 -2.09 -0.47
C TRP A 178 12.41 -0.94 0.11
N GLY A 179 12.28 0.28 -0.41
CA GLY A 179 13.04 1.42 0.09
C GLY A 179 12.64 1.81 1.51
N ARG A 180 13.63 2.10 2.37
CA ARG A 180 13.41 2.52 3.77
C ARG A 180 14.19 3.77 4.16
N VAL A 181 15.19 4.13 3.39
CA VAL A 181 16.05 5.28 3.65
C VAL A 181 16.05 6.16 2.41
N PHE A 182 15.65 7.38 2.57
CA PHE A 182 15.51 8.37 1.50
C PHE A 182 16.41 9.57 1.81
N GLU A 183 16.92 10.22 0.77
CA GLU A 183 17.57 11.52 0.88
C GLU A 183 16.69 12.57 0.20
N ASP A 184 16.68 13.79 0.72
CA ASP A 184 15.86 14.88 0.18
C ASP A 184 16.14 15.12 -1.32
N ALA A 185 17.41 14.99 -1.74
CA ALA A 185 17.79 15.13 -3.15
C ALA A 185 17.15 14.05 -4.07
N ASP A 186 16.98 12.83 -3.58
CA ASP A 186 16.33 11.75 -4.34
C ASP A 186 14.81 11.98 -4.41
N ILE A 187 14.22 12.44 -3.29
CA ILE A 187 12.80 12.82 -3.22
C ILE A 187 12.51 14.00 -4.16
N ASP A 188 13.35 15.02 -4.18
CA ASP A 188 13.20 16.18 -5.06
C ASP A 188 13.31 15.79 -6.54
N LEU A 189 14.24 14.90 -6.88
CA LEU A 189 14.39 14.38 -8.24
C LEU A 189 13.11 13.67 -8.70
N LEU A 190 12.52 12.79 -7.87
CA LEU A 190 11.26 12.12 -8.18
C LEU A 190 10.08 13.10 -8.19
N ALA A 191 10.07 14.08 -7.30
CA ALA A 191 9.04 15.13 -7.24
C ALA A 191 8.99 15.93 -8.54
N GLU A 192 10.16 16.33 -9.08
CA GLU A 192 10.26 17.02 -10.36
C GLU A 192 9.82 16.13 -11.53
N ALA A 193 10.37 14.89 -11.62
CA ALA A 193 10.08 13.96 -12.70
C ALA A 193 8.59 13.59 -12.79
N TRP A 194 7.93 13.41 -11.65
CA TRP A 194 6.54 12.98 -11.56
C TRP A 194 5.55 14.14 -11.32
N LYS A 195 6.03 15.37 -11.15
CA LYS A 195 5.26 16.56 -10.81
C LYS A 195 4.44 16.35 -9.52
N VAL A 196 5.11 15.90 -8.47
CA VAL A 196 4.58 15.60 -7.15
C VAL A 196 5.02 16.67 -6.15
N GLN A 197 4.15 17.03 -5.22
CA GLN A 197 4.45 17.97 -4.14
C GLN A 197 4.51 17.27 -2.78
N LEU A 198 3.73 16.19 -2.62
CA LEU A 198 3.64 15.43 -1.38
C LEU A 198 3.63 13.93 -1.66
N PHE A 199 4.57 13.20 -1.07
CA PHE A 199 4.60 11.74 -1.06
C PHE A 199 4.01 11.19 0.22
N CYS A 200 3.09 10.23 0.10
CA CYS A 200 2.49 9.48 1.21
C CYS A 200 2.89 8.01 1.05
N LEU A 201 3.70 7.49 1.98
CA LEU A 201 4.26 6.14 1.89
C LEU A 201 3.92 5.29 3.10
N GLY A 202 3.83 3.97 2.91
CA GLY A 202 3.78 2.94 3.95
C GLY A 202 5.16 2.34 4.24
N HIS A 203 5.23 1.02 4.38
CA HIS A 203 6.42 0.16 4.47
C HIS A 203 7.30 0.37 5.71
N ARG A 204 7.46 1.58 6.20
CA ARG A 204 8.27 1.87 7.38
C ARG A 204 7.43 1.77 8.65
N LYS A 205 7.98 1.12 9.65
CA LYS A 205 7.36 1.11 10.97
C LYS A 205 7.45 2.51 11.59
N VAL A 206 6.29 3.10 11.88
CA VAL A 206 6.14 4.42 12.50
C VAL A 206 5.39 4.24 13.82
N PRO A 207 6.07 4.26 14.99
CA PRO A 207 5.42 4.00 16.27
C PRO A 207 4.26 4.93 16.61
N THR A 208 4.29 6.15 16.08
CA THR A 208 3.22 7.17 16.24
C THR A 208 2.11 7.04 15.20
N GLY A 209 2.21 6.07 14.27
CA GLY A 209 1.27 5.83 13.18
C GLY A 209 1.43 6.75 11.98
N VAL A 210 1.86 7.99 12.16
CA VAL A 210 2.18 8.96 11.07
C VAL A 210 3.37 9.81 11.48
N GLU A 211 4.32 9.99 10.55
CA GLU A 211 5.53 10.80 10.74
C GLU A 211 5.83 11.61 9.48
N SER A 212 6.32 12.83 9.66
CA SER A 212 6.84 13.66 8.57
C SER A 212 8.36 13.52 8.45
N GLU A 213 8.87 13.49 7.21
CA GLU A 213 10.31 13.46 6.93
C GLU A 213 10.62 14.40 5.78
N GLY A 214 11.53 15.35 6.01
CA GLY A 214 11.84 16.41 5.05
C GLY A 214 10.62 17.29 4.71
N GLU A 215 10.67 17.94 3.55
CA GLU A 215 9.64 18.90 3.14
C GLU A 215 8.47 18.27 2.37
N ARG A 216 8.58 17.00 1.94
CA ARG A 216 7.64 16.38 0.99
C ARG A 216 7.16 14.99 1.36
N LEU A 217 7.63 14.40 2.45
CA LEU A 217 7.39 13.00 2.74
C LEU A 217 6.57 12.80 4.02
N VAL A 218 5.52 12.01 3.93
CA VAL A 218 4.74 11.49 5.05
C VAL A 218 4.80 9.97 5.03
N LEU A 219 5.13 9.40 6.17
CA LEU A 219 5.13 7.97 6.42
C LEU A 219 3.90 7.60 7.25
N VAL A 220 3.19 6.56 6.83
CA VAL A 220 1.95 6.10 7.47
C VAL A 220 2.06 4.62 7.80
N ASN A 221 1.65 4.26 9.01
CA ASN A 221 1.59 2.87 9.42
C ASN A 221 0.25 2.60 10.12
N SER A 222 -0.44 1.54 9.69
CA SER A 222 -1.82 1.25 10.08
C SER A 222 -2.01 -0.17 10.65
N ASP A 223 -0.94 -0.87 11.05
CA ASP A 223 -0.99 -2.28 11.50
C ASP A 223 -0.86 -2.51 13.02
N HIS A 224 -0.58 -1.47 13.82
CA HIS A 224 -0.28 -1.60 15.25
C HIS A 224 -1.15 -0.68 16.15
N GLU A 225 -0.95 -0.72 17.47
CA GLU A 225 -1.74 0.07 18.45
C GLU A 225 -1.72 1.58 18.19
N GLY A 226 -0.60 2.11 17.66
CA GLY A 226 -0.46 3.51 17.27
C GLY A 226 -1.02 3.83 15.88
N ALA A 227 -1.68 2.89 15.23
CA ALA A 227 -2.18 2.99 13.85
C ALA A 227 -3.03 4.24 13.61
N ARG A 228 -2.72 4.94 12.52
CA ARG A 228 -3.41 6.18 12.13
C ARG A 228 -3.65 6.22 10.64
N ALA A 229 -4.56 7.12 10.24
CA ALA A 229 -4.80 7.51 8.85
C ALA A 229 -5.15 8.99 8.81
N PHE A 230 -5.08 9.62 7.63
CA PHE A 230 -5.48 11.02 7.46
C PHE A 230 -6.18 11.23 6.12
N THR A 231 -7.04 12.27 6.06
CA THR A 231 -7.79 12.63 4.86
C THR A 231 -7.23 13.89 4.22
N LEU A 232 -7.04 13.83 2.90
CA LEU A 232 -6.65 14.96 2.05
C LEU A 232 -7.86 15.43 1.23
N LYS A 233 -7.94 16.72 0.98
CA LYS A 233 -8.88 17.31 0.01
C LYS A 233 -8.16 17.50 -1.32
N LEU A 234 -8.71 16.93 -2.39
CA LEU A 234 -8.07 16.93 -3.71
C LEU A 234 -8.28 18.24 -4.49
N ASP A 235 -9.24 19.07 -4.07
CA ASP A 235 -9.51 20.41 -4.60
C ASP A 235 -8.63 21.52 -3.99
N GLN A 236 -7.69 21.14 -3.10
CA GLN A 236 -6.76 22.05 -2.43
C GLN A 236 -5.32 21.66 -2.72
N SER A 237 -4.40 22.62 -2.59
CA SER A 237 -2.98 22.30 -2.58
C SER A 237 -2.67 21.28 -1.46
N PRO A 238 -1.74 20.34 -1.67
CA PRO A 238 -1.35 19.42 -0.62
C PRO A 238 -0.91 20.18 0.64
N PRO A 239 -1.28 19.72 1.84
CA PRO A 239 -0.77 20.25 3.08
C PRO A 239 0.73 19.93 3.23
N SER A 240 1.42 20.58 4.17
CA SER A 240 2.76 20.17 4.53
C SER A 240 2.76 18.77 5.22
N PRO A 241 3.89 18.05 5.22
CA PRO A 241 3.99 16.78 5.94
C PRO A 241 3.59 16.89 7.42
N GLU A 242 3.98 17.95 8.12
CA GLU A 242 3.62 18.19 9.52
C GLU A 242 2.10 18.41 9.69
N GLU A 243 1.46 19.10 8.76
CA GLU A 243 0.01 19.25 8.77
C GLU A 243 -0.71 17.92 8.58
N CYS A 244 -0.16 16.99 7.78
CA CYS A 244 -0.70 15.63 7.65
C CYS A 244 -0.64 14.89 8.99
N VAL A 245 0.49 14.99 9.70
CA VAL A 245 0.65 14.42 11.06
C VAL A 245 -0.42 14.98 11.99
N LEU A 246 -0.60 16.31 12.03
CA LEU A 246 -1.58 16.97 12.89
C LEU A 246 -3.05 16.58 12.56
N ARG A 247 -3.37 16.35 11.29
CA ARG A 247 -4.71 15.95 10.81
C ARG A 247 -4.98 14.47 10.96
N SER A 248 -3.96 13.66 11.24
CA SER A 248 -4.11 12.21 11.34
C SER A 248 -4.98 11.80 12.54
N ARG A 249 -5.74 10.72 12.38
CA ARG A 249 -6.63 10.18 13.41
C ARG A 249 -6.25 8.74 13.76
N PRO A 250 -6.28 8.39 15.05
CA PRO A 250 -6.07 7.00 15.48
C PRO A 250 -7.19 6.10 14.96
N LEU A 251 -6.85 4.93 14.41
CA LEU A 251 -7.84 3.96 13.94
C LEU A 251 -8.62 3.32 15.10
N ASN A 252 -8.00 3.21 16.26
CA ASN A 252 -8.64 2.66 17.47
C ASN A 252 -9.74 3.58 18.08
N SER A 253 -9.91 4.79 17.55
CA SER A 253 -10.91 5.76 18.01
C SER A 253 -12.10 5.94 17.07
N VAL A 254 -12.19 5.11 16.03
CA VAL A 254 -13.19 5.20 14.94
C VAL A 254 -14.25 4.12 15.05
#